data_ef5341c2d2609b5f0f47aa48be03397b
#
_entry.id   ef5341c2d2609b5f0f47aa48be03397b
#
_cell.length_a   1.000
_cell.length_b   1.000
_cell.length_c   1.000
_cell.angle_alpha   90.00
_cell.angle_beta   90.00
_cell.angle_gamma   90.00
#
_symmetry.space_group_name_H-M   'P 1'
#
loop_
_entity.id
_entity.type
_entity.pdbx_description
1 polymer ?
#
loop_
_entity_poly.entity_id
_entity_poly.type
_entity_poly.pdbx_seq_one_letter_code
_entity_poly.pdbx_strand_id
1 'polypeptide(L)'
;MSTPFSAADHEFMARALRLAERGLYTTDPNPRVGCVLVRDGQVVGEGWHRRAGEPHAERIALAAAGEAARGATAYVSLEPCSHHGRTPPCSEGLIAAGVARVVAAMRDPNPQVAGEGMSGLHEAGVATQAGLLEAAAEELNPGFLKRMREGLPYVCLLYTSDAADDRTWGLLWGGGGGGDGGGGGGGGGGGGGGGGGGGGGGGGGGGGG
;
A
#
# COMPACT_ATOMS: atom_id res chain seq x y z
N MET A 1 -32.70 -6.87 -2.58
CA MET A 1 -31.58 -7.67 -3.12
C MET A 1 -30.57 -6.68 -3.65
N SER A 2 -29.30 -6.71 -3.19
CA SER A 2 -28.25 -5.86 -3.72
C SER A 2 -27.96 -6.24 -5.18
N THR A 3 -27.81 -5.22 -6.03
CA THR A 3 -27.41 -5.43 -7.42
C THR A 3 -26.03 -6.10 -7.45
N PRO A 4 -25.80 -7.15 -8.24
CA PRO A 4 -24.48 -7.77 -8.34
C PRO A 4 -23.45 -6.78 -8.89
N PHE A 5 -22.22 -6.90 -8.48
CA PHE A 5 -21.12 -6.09 -8.99
C PHE A 5 -20.84 -6.41 -10.46
N SER A 6 -20.64 -5.38 -11.26
CA SER A 6 -20.28 -5.50 -12.68
C SER A 6 -18.78 -5.83 -12.87
N ALA A 7 -18.40 -6.25 -14.08
CA ALA A 7 -16.98 -6.42 -14.42
C ALA A 7 -16.18 -5.11 -14.28
N ALA A 8 -16.77 -3.97 -14.62
CA ALA A 8 -16.17 -2.66 -14.45
C ALA A 8 -15.96 -2.33 -12.96
N ASP A 9 -16.91 -2.68 -12.08
CA ASP A 9 -16.71 -2.51 -10.64
C ASP A 9 -15.48 -3.28 -10.14
N HIS A 10 -15.29 -4.52 -10.60
CA HIS A 10 -14.10 -5.32 -10.25
C HIS A 10 -12.80 -4.69 -10.75
N GLU A 11 -12.78 -4.16 -11.98
CA GLU A 11 -11.61 -3.50 -12.55
C GLU A 11 -11.19 -2.26 -11.75
N PHE A 12 -12.15 -1.38 -11.44
CA PHE A 12 -11.87 -0.15 -10.69
C PHE A 12 -11.53 -0.43 -9.23
N MET A 13 -12.15 -1.44 -8.59
CA MET A 13 -11.76 -1.84 -7.25
C MET A 13 -10.35 -2.47 -7.22
N ALA A 14 -10.01 -3.31 -8.19
CA ALA A 14 -8.66 -3.83 -8.32
C ALA A 14 -7.62 -2.71 -8.51
N ARG A 15 -7.99 -1.62 -9.22
CA ARG A 15 -7.16 -0.43 -9.34
C ARG A 15 -6.99 0.28 -8.00
N ALA A 16 -8.06 0.44 -7.21
CA ALA A 16 -7.99 1.02 -5.88
C ALA A 16 -7.09 0.20 -4.93
N LEU A 17 -7.16 -1.14 -5.00
CA LEU A 17 -6.27 -2.03 -4.23
C LEU A 17 -4.80 -1.85 -4.63
N ARG A 18 -4.47 -1.79 -5.91
CA ARG A 18 -3.09 -1.51 -6.37
C ARG A 18 -2.59 -0.13 -5.93
N LEU A 19 -3.46 0.86 -5.79
CA LEU A 19 -3.08 2.15 -5.22
C LEU A 19 -2.79 2.03 -3.73
N ALA A 20 -3.58 1.24 -2.98
CA ALA A 20 -3.36 0.98 -1.56
C ALA A 20 -2.01 0.30 -1.29
N GLU A 21 -1.55 -0.62 -2.15
CA GLU A 21 -0.25 -1.29 -2.06
C GLU A 21 0.93 -0.30 -1.99
N ARG A 22 0.81 0.88 -2.60
CA ARG A 22 1.86 1.91 -2.56
C ARG A 22 2.15 2.45 -1.16
N GLY A 23 1.20 2.25 -0.22
CA GLY A 23 1.37 2.61 1.18
C GLY A 23 2.04 1.53 2.05
N LEU A 24 2.51 0.41 1.47
CA LEU A 24 2.95 -0.79 2.19
C LEU A 24 3.95 -0.52 3.32
N TYR A 25 4.86 0.42 3.15
CA TYR A 25 5.95 0.68 4.10
C TYR A 25 5.85 2.03 4.82
N THR A 26 4.79 2.80 4.60
CA THR A 26 4.74 4.19 5.04
C THR A 26 3.51 4.57 5.85
N THR A 27 2.44 3.78 5.77
CA THR A 27 1.16 4.15 6.41
C THR A 27 1.04 3.68 7.86
N ASP A 28 1.83 2.72 8.30
CA ASP A 28 1.73 2.19 9.67
C ASP A 28 1.78 3.32 10.71
N PRO A 29 0.92 3.34 11.73
CA PRO A 29 -0.07 2.33 12.13
C PRO A 29 -1.43 2.42 11.41
N ASN A 30 -1.60 3.29 10.42
CA ASN A 30 -2.83 3.44 9.66
C ASN A 30 -2.96 2.35 8.59
N PRO A 31 -4.21 2.04 8.17
CA PRO A 31 -4.42 1.09 7.09
C PRO A 31 -3.94 1.64 5.74
N ARG A 32 -3.59 0.73 4.85
CA ARG A 32 -3.31 1.01 3.45
C ARG A 32 -4.64 1.15 2.73
N VAL A 33 -4.89 2.34 2.21
CA VAL A 33 -6.15 2.67 1.54
C VAL A 33 -5.87 3.29 0.18
N GLY A 34 -6.61 2.85 -0.82
CA GLY A 34 -6.66 3.44 -2.15
C GLY A 34 -8.09 3.82 -2.52
N CYS A 35 -8.23 4.85 -3.32
CA CYS A 35 -9.50 5.37 -3.80
C CYS A 35 -9.41 5.71 -5.28
N VAL A 36 -10.44 5.32 -6.05
CA VAL A 36 -10.61 5.66 -7.47
C VAL A 36 -11.99 6.25 -7.67
N LEU A 37 -12.07 7.42 -8.23
CA LEU A 37 -13.31 8.08 -8.63
C LEU A 37 -13.54 7.88 -10.13
N VAL A 38 -14.70 7.37 -10.49
CA VAL A 38 -15.07 7.05 -11.86
C VAL A 38 -16.36 7.73 -12.22
N ARG A 39 -16.38 8.44 -13.35
CA ARG A 39 -17.57 9.04 -13.93
C ARG A 39 -17.64 8.68 -15.41
N ASP A 40 -18.81 8.22 -15.85
CA ASP A 40 -19.07 7.83 -17.25
C ASP A 40 -18.03 6.82 -17.79
N GLY A 41 -17.60 5.84 -16.93
CA GLY A 41 -16.60 4.85 -17.26
C GLY A 41 -15.15 5.36 -17.30
N GLN A 42 -14.92 6.64 -16.99
CA GLN A 42 -13.58 7.24 -16.99
C GLN A 42 -13.11 7.53 -15.57
N VAL A 43 -11.84 7.26 -15.28
CA VAL A 43 -11.22 7.65 -14.01
C VAL A 43 -11.03 9.15 -14.01
N VAL A 44 -11.69 9.85 -13.08
CA VAL A 44 -11.63 11.31 -12.93
C VAL A 44 -10.72 11.73 -11.77
N GLY A 45 -10.43 10.83 -10.84
CA GLY A 45 -9.50 11.08 -9.74
C GLY A 45 -9.06 9.79 -9.06
N GLU A 46 -7.86 9.78 -8.54
CA GLU A 46 -7.34 8.65 -7.78
C GLU A 46 -6.38 9.12 -6.70
N GLY A 47 -6.26 8.31 -5.64
CA GLY A 47 -5.38 8.60 -4.53
C GLY A 47 -5.13 7.38 -3.66
N TRP A 48 -4.10 7.46 -2.86
CA TRP A 48 -3.82 6.47 -1.82
C TRP A 48 -3.32 7.18 -0.56
N HIS A 49 -3.54 6.56 0.61
CA HIS A 49 -2.98 7.05 1.86
C HIS A 49 -1.47 6.86 1.84
N ARG A 50 -0.73 7.96 1.84
CA ARG A 50 0.73 7.93 1.63
C ARG A 50 1.50 7.68 2.90
N ARG A 51 1.08 8.31 4.00
CA ARG A 51 1.76 8.24 5.29
C ARG A 51 0.82 8.59 6.43
N ALA A 52 1.04 7.98 7.60
CA ALA A 52 0.30 8.33 8.81
C ALA A 52 0.36 9.84 9.09
N GLY A 53 -0.80 10.45 9.35
CA GLY A 53 -0.95 11.89 9.56
C GLY A 53 -1.17 12.73 8.30
N GLU A 54 -0.99 12.18 7.11
CA GLU A 54 -1.30 12.81 5.82
C GLU A 54 -2.77 12.58 5.40
N PRO A 55 -3.26 13.27 4.34
CA PRO A 55 -4.61 13.09 3.85
C PRO A 55 -4.93 11.64 3.48
N HIS A 56 -6.16 11.22 3.72
CA HIS A 56 -6.67 9.92 3.32
C HIS A 56 -6.82 9.82 1.79
N ALA A 57 -6.90 8.59 1.28
CA ALA A 57 -6.99 8.28 -0.13
C ALA A 57 -8.14 9.02 -0.83
N GLU A 58 -9.32 9.07 -0.20
CA GLU A 58 -10.51 9.73 -0.73
C GLU A 58 -10.30 11.24 -0.89
N ARG A 59 -9.60 11.88 0.07
CA ARG A 59 -9.30 13.31 -0.01
C ARG A 59 -8.37 13.64 -1.17
N ILE A 60 -7.40 12.77 -1.41
CA ILE A 60 -6.46 12.91 -2.54
C ILE A 60 -7.19 12.70 -3.85
N ALA A 61 -8.03 11.65 -3.94
CA ALA A 61 -8.82 11.36 -5.12
C ALA A 61 -9.83 12.50 -5.45
N LEU A 62 -10.52 13.04 -4.43
CA LEU A 62 -11.43 14.16 -4.57
C LEU A 62 -10.71 15.43 -5.04
N ALA A 63 -9.53 15.71 -4.48
CA ALA A 63 -8.72 16.86 -4.90
C ALA A 63 -8.27 16.74 -6.37
N ALA A 64 -7.93 15.53 -6.81
CA ALA A 64 -7.57 15.26 -8.20
C ALA A 64 -8.77 15.37 -9.15
N ALA A 65 -9.96 14.93 -8.72
CA ALA A 65 -11.17 14.96 -9.54
C ALA A 65 -11.78 16.35 -9.66
N GLY A 66 -11.67 17.20 -8.63
CA GLY A 66 -12.35 18.48 -8.56
C GLY A 66 -13.85 18.34 -8.82
N GLU A 67 -14.40 19.19 -9.68
CA GLU A 67 -15.84 19.19 -10.05
C GLU A 67 -16.29 17.88 -10.75
N ALA A 68 -15.38 17.13 -11.34
CA ALA A 68 -15.71 15.85 -11.98
C ALA A 68 -16.10 14.76 -10.97
N ALA A 69 -15.86 14.96 -9.67
CA ALA A 69 -16.33 14.07 -8.61
C ALA A 69 -17.86 14.02 -8.49
N ARG A 70 -18.55 15.07 -8.90
CA ARG A 70 -20.01 15.13 -8.86
C ARG A 70 -20.63 14.08 -9.78
N GLY A 71 -21.48 13.22 -9.20
CA GLY A 71 -22.12 12.11 -9.92
C GLY A 71 -21.20 10.91 -10.17
N ALA A 72 -19.95 10.94 -9.70
CA ALA A 72 -19.01 9.82 -9.84
C ALA A 72 -19.35 8.64 -8.90
N THR A 73 -18.81 7.47 -9.22
CA THR A 73 -18.71 6.34 -8.31
C THR A 73 -17.32 6.32 -7.67
N ALA A 74 -17.27 6.23 -6.34
CA ALA A 74 -16.03 6.06 -5.59
C ALA A 74 -15.81 4.58 -5.26
N TYR A 75 -14.67 4.04 -5.65
CA TYR A 75 -14.20 2.70 -5.26
C TYR A 75 -13.11 2.87 -4.21
N VAL A 76 -13.33 2.37 -3.00
CA VAL A 76 -12.42 2.55 -1.87
C VAL A 76 -12.08 1.18 -1.28
N SER A 77 -10.80 0.90 -1.06
CA SER A 77 -10.37 -0.40 -0.54
C SER A 77 -10.79 -0.66 0.92
N LEU A 78 -11.19 0.37 1.65
CA LEU A 78 -11.71 0.30 3.02
C LEU A 78 -12.87 1.28 3.16
N GLU A 79 -13.84 0.97 4.02
CA GLU A 79 -14.95 1.85 4.37
C GLU A 79 -14.46 3.28 4.69
N PRO A 80 -15.04 4.33 4.07
CA PRO A 80 -14.70 5.71 4.37
C PRO A 80 -14.99 6.06 5.83
N CYS A 81 -14.03 6.70 6.50
CA CYS A 81 -14.18 7.07 7.91
C CYS A 81 -15.33 8.05 8.14
N SER A 82 -16.04 7.87 9.28
CA SER A 82 -17.18 8.69 9.74
C SER A 82 -16.84 9.58 10.94
N HIS A 83 -15.72 9.33 11.62
CA HIS A 83 -15.36 10.06 12.83
C HIS A 83 -14.48 11.28 12.53
N HIS A 84 -14.68 12.34 13.31
CA HIS A 84 -13.84 13.52 13.29
C HIS A 84 -12.52 13.22 13.99
N GLY A 85 -11.43 13.27 13.24
CA GLY A 85 -10.08 13.20 13.76
C GLY A 85 -9.37 14.55 13.61
N ARG A 86 -8.13 14.52 13.11
CA ARG A 86 -7.40 15.73 12.74
C ARG A 86 -7.96 16.41 11.48
N THR A 87 -8.69 15.66 10.69
CA THR A 87 -9.36 16.11 9.44
C THR A 87 -10.83 15.71 9.49
N PRO A 88 -11.71 16.44 8.77
CA PRO A 88 -13.11 16.04 8.63
C PRO A 88 -13.22 14.62 8.05
N PRO A 89 -14.30 13.88 8.38
CA PRO A 89 -14.55 12.53 7.87
C PRO A 89 -14.52 12.45 6.33
N CYS A 90 -14.02 11.32 5.81
CA CYS A 90 -14.02 11.10 4.37
C CYS A 90 -15.43 10.94 3.80
N SER A 91 -16.35 10.35 4.56
CA SER A 91 -17.76 10.25 4.19
C SER A 91 -18.40 11.62 3.92
N GLU A 92 -18.17 12.60 4.79
CA GLU A 92 -18.64 13.97 4.59
C GLU A 92 -18.03 14.63 3.34
N GLY A 93 -16.73 14.37 3.09
CA GLY A 93 -16.06 14.86 1.90
C GLY A 93 -16.66 14.32 0.60
N LEU A 94 -17.00 13.03 0.58
CA LEU A 94 -17.65 12.38 -0.57
C LEU A 94 -19.07 12.92 -0.78
N ILE A 95 -19.84 13.13 0.30
CA ILE A 95 -21.18 13.72 0.26
C ILE A 95 -21.10 15.16 -0.30
N ALA A 96 -20.22 15.99 0.27
CA ALA A 96 -20.05 17.38 -0.15
C ALA A 96 -19.64 17.52 -1.62
N ALA A 97 -18.81 16.59 -2.12
CA ALA A 97 -18.43 16.53 -3.53
C ALA A 97 -19.56 16.06 -4.46
N GLY A 98 -20.68 15.56 -3.91
CA GLY A 98 -21.80 15.07 -4.69
C GLY A 98 -21.54 13.74 -5.39
N VAL A 99 -20.74 12.85 -4.80
CA VAL A 99 -20.53 11.49 -5.29
C VAL A 99 -21.86 10.74 -5.28
N ALA A 100 -22.19 10.02 -6.35
CA ALA A 100 -23.48 9.34 -6.49
C ALA A 100 -23.49 7.93 -5.88
N ARG A 101 -22.34 7.25 -5.89
CA ARG A 101 -22.21 5.86 -5.41
C ARG A 101 -20.85 5.65 -4.75
N VAL A 102 -20.84 4.88 -3.66
CA VAL A 102 -19.62 4.43 -2.99
C VAL A 102 -19.61 2.90 -2.93
N VAL A 103 -18.53 2.31 -3.40
CA VAL A 103 -18.26 0.87 -3.30
C VAL A 103 -17.03 0.69 -2.43
N ALA A 104 -17.18 0.05 -1.27
CA ALA A 104 -16.08 -0.30 -0.39
C ALA A 104 -15.68 -1.77 -0.60
N ALA A 105 -14.38 -2.07 -0.64
CA ALA A 105 -13.94 -3.46 -0.71
C ALA A 105 -14.27 -4.19 0.59
N MET A 106 -14.00 -3.58 1.74
CA MET A 106 -14.30 -4.14 3.06
C MET A 106 -14.86 -3.07 3.99
N ARG A 107 -15.59 -3.51 5.00
CA ARG A 107 -16.03 -2.64 6.11
C ARG A 107 -14.88 -2.36 7.07
N ASP A 108 -14.98 -1.26 7.82
CA ASP A 108 -14.00 -0.98 8.87
C ASP A 108 -14.09 -2.10 9.93
N PRO A 109 -12.96 -2.76 10.28
CA PRO A 109 -12.94 -3.82 11.27
C PRO A 109 -13.11 -3.34 12.70
N ASN A 110 -13.02 -2.03 12.96
CA ASN A 110 -13.23 -1.46 14.30
C ASN A 110 -14.72 -1.54 14.67
N PRO A 111 -15.11 -2.34 15.71
CA PRO A 111 -16.51 -2.51 16.08
C PRO A 111 -17.23 -1.21 16.47
N GLN A 112 -16.48 -0.16 16.85
CA GLN A 112 -17.04 1.13 17.26
C GLN A 112 -17.44 2.02 16.08
N VAL A 113 -16.97 1.73 14.88
CA VAL A 113 -17.19 2.56 13.68
C VAL A 113 -17.66 1.76 12.46
N ALA A 114 -17.68 0.42 12.58
CA ALA A 114 -18.04 -0.49 11.49
C ALA A 114 -19.44 -0.20 10.95
N GLY A 115 -19.52 0.19 9.67
CA GLY A 115 -20.77 0.48 8.98
C GLY A 115 -21.28 1.91 9.14
N GLU A 116 -20.74 2.73 10.04
CA GLU A 116 -21.20 4.11 10.24
C GLU A 116 -20.90 5.01 9.04
N GLY A 117 -19.74 4.83 8.41
CA GLY A 117 -19.37 5.57 7.21
C GLY A 117 -20.31 5.29 6.05
N MET A 118 -20.63 4.01 5.82
CA MET A 118 -21.56 3.58 4.78
C MET A 118 -23.00 3.99 5.09
N SER A 119 -23.43 3.93 6.36
CA SER A 119 -24.76 4.36 6.79
C SER A 119 -24.95 5.86 6.59
N GLY A 120 -24.00 6.70 7.02
CA GLY A 120 -24.06 8.15 6.83
C GLY A 120 -24.10 8.56 5.37
N LEU A 121 -23.33 7.87 4.51
CA LEU A 121 -23.41 8.05 3.05
C LEU A 121 -24.81 7.69 2.51
N HIS A 122 -25.38 6.57 2.95
CA HIS A 122 -26.69 6.12 2.52
C HIS A 122 -27.81 7.10 2.97
N GLU A 123 -27.76 7.56 4.20
CA GLU A 123 -28.69 8.54 4.75
C GLU A 123 -28.65 9.88 3.99
N ALA A 124 -27.48 10.25 3.48
CA ALA A 124 -27.29 11.42 2.62
C ALA A 124 -27.71 11.18 1.15
N GLY A 125 -28.27 10.00 0.81
CA GLY A 125 -28.76 9.67 -0.52
C GLY A 125 -27.70 9.14 -1.48
N VAL A 126 -26.49 8.80 -1.00
CA VAL A 126 -25.44 8.16 -1.79
C VAL A 126 -25.69 6.66 -1.84
N ALA A 127 -25.68 6.05 -3.03
CA ALA A 127 -25.79 4.60 -3.16
C ALA A 127 -24.54 3.91 -2.59
N THR A 128 -24.72 2.93 -1.68
CA THR A 128 -23.59 2.28 -0.99
C THR A 128 -23.62 0.76 -1.16
N GLN A 129 -22.43 0.19 -1.40
CA GLN A 129 -22.22 -1.26 -1.45
C GLN A 129 -20.86 -1.61 -0.84
N ALA A 130 -20.74 -2.78 -0.20
CA ALA A 130 -19.49 -3.28 0.38
C ALA A 130 -19.29 -4.76 0.07
N GLY A 131 -18.05 -5.25 0.17
CA GLY A 131 -17.69 -6.66 -0.01
C GLY A 131 -17.07 -6.98 -1.38
N LEU A 132 -16.76 -5.98 -2.20
CA LEU A 132 -16.15 -6.20 -3.51
C LEU A 132 -14.63 -6.41 -3.38
N LEU A 133 -14.15 -7.63 -3.68
CA LEU A 133 -12.75 -8.05 -3.51
C LEU A 133 -12.28 -7.94 -2.04
N GLU A 134 -13.15 -8.27 -1.09
CA GLU A 134 -12.91 -8.14 0.35
C GLU A 134 -11.66 -8.88 0.80
N ALA A 135 -11.48 -10.14 0.37
CA ALA A 135 -10.31 -10.94 0.72
C ALA A 135 -8.99 -10.24 0.32
N ALA A 136 -8.92 -9.67 -0.87
CA ALA A 136 -7.74 -8.94 -1.32
C ALA A 136 -7.49 -7.66 -0.50
N ALA A 137 -8.55 -6.97 -0.06
CA ALA A 137 -8.42 -5.81 0.83
C ALA A 137 -7.93 -6.20 2.23
N GLU A 138 -8.36 -7.34 2.75
CA GLU A 138 -7.88 -7.89 4.02
C GLU A 138 -6.41 -8.30 3.96
N GLU A 139 -5.97 -8.95 2.88
CA GLU A 139 -4.57 -9.33 2.66
C GLU A 139 -3.61 -8.12 2.64
N LEU A 140 -4.10 -6.96 2.21
CA LEU A 140 -3.31 -5.72 2.26
C LEU A 140 -3.09 -5.19 3.69
N ASN A 141 -3.98 -5.52 4.63
CA ASN A 141 -4.04 -4.87 5.94
C ASN A 141 -3.97 -5.82 7.14
N PRO A 142 -3.15 -6.91 7.15
CA PRO A 142 -3.18 -7.93 8.19
C PRO A 142 -2.87 -7.37 9.58
N GLY A 143 -1.92 -6.44 9.68
CA GLY A 143 -1.55 -5.81 10.94
C GLY A 143 -2.64 -4.91 11.51
N PHE A 144 -3.27 -4.12 10.66
CA PHE A 144 -4.39 -3.27 11.02
C PHE A 144 -5.60 -4.10 11.48
N LEU A 145 -5.97 -5.13 10.71
CA LEU A 145 -7.08 -6.02 11.01
C LEU A 145 -6.90 -6.73 12.35
N LYS A 146 -5.72 -7.32 12.59
CA LYS A 146 -5.44 -8.03 13.84
C LYS A 146 -5.53 -7.10 15.04
N ARG A 147 -4.98 -5.89 14.92
CA ARG A 147 -5.07 -4.90 15.99
C ARG A 147 -6.51 -4.46 16.27
N MET A 148 -7.32 -4.22 15.24
CA MET A 148 -8.71 -3.78 15.42
C MET A 148 -9.62 -4.88 15.92
N ARG A 149 -9.46 -6.11 15.43
CA ARG A 149 -10.32 -7.25 15.79
C ARG A 149 -9.94 -7.89 17.13
N GLU A 150 -8.63 -7.97 17.45
CA GLU A 150 -8.11 -8.74 18.56
C GLU A 150 -7.36 -7.90 19.60
N GLY A 151 -7.02 -6.65 19.30
CA GLY A 151 -6.19 -5.81 20.16
C GLY A 151 -4.72 -6.23 20.23
N LEU A 152 -4.29 -7.14 19.33
CA LEU A 152 -2.96 -7.74 19.33
C LEU A 152 -2.09 -7.24 18.17
N PRO A 153 -0.76 -7.16 18.34
CA PRO A 153 0.13 -6.89 17.23
C PRO A 153 0.16 -8.07 16.24
N TYR A 154 0.35 -7.76 14.97
CA TYR A 154 0.64 -8.77 13.96
C TYR A 154 2.14 -9.07 13.96
N VAL A 155 2.50 -10.32 14.28
CA VAL A 155 3.88 -10.81 14.26
C VAL A 155 4.05 -11.64 13.00
N CYS A 156 4.92 -11.20 12.10
CA CYS A 156 5.33 -11.95 10.93
C CYS A 156 6.82 -12.29 11.07
N LEU A 157 7.12 -13.57 11.15
CA LEU A 157 8.49 -14.07 11.09
C LEU A 157 8.83 -14.28 9.61
N LEU A 158 9.66 -13.42 9.07
CA LEU A 158 10.24 -13.62 7.76
C LEU A 158 11.38 -14.62 7.89
N TYR A 159 11.11 -15.89 7.64
CA TYR A 159 12.17 -16.84 7.36
C TYR A 159 12.66 -16.57 5.93
N THR A 160 13.66 -15.73 5.81
CA THR A 160 14.50 -15.77 4.64
C THR A 160 15.41 -16.97 4.83
N SER A 161 15.05 -18.11 4.26
CA SER A 161 16.04 -19.13 3.94
C SER A 161 16.90 -18.53 2.81
N ASP A 162 17.86 -17.69 3.19
CA ASP A 162 18.93 -17.34 2.32
C ASP A 162 19.79 -18.62 2.20
N ALA A 163 19.87 -19.18 1.00
CA ALA A 163 20.73 -20.33 0.71
C ALA A 163 22.20 -20.07 1.07
N ALA A 164 22.59 -18.82 1.32
CA ALA A 164 23.88 -18.43 1.86
C ALA A 164 23.99 -18.68 3.35
N ASP A 165 22.93 -18.47 4.14
CA ASP A 165 22.91 -18.74 5.58
C ASP A 165 22.91 -20.26 5.85
N ASP A 166 22.22 -21.06 5.04
CA ASP A 166 22.25 -22.51 5.13
C ASP A 166 23.64 -23.10 4.85
N ARG A 167 24.44 -22.45 4.01
CA ARG A 167 25.83 -22.86 3.76
C ARG A 167 26.76 -22.55 4.92
N THR A 168 26.54 -21.47 5.64
CA THR A 168 27.36 -21.09 6.80
C THR A 168 27.09 -22.01 8.00
N TRP A 169 25.87 -22.44 8.21
CA TRP A 169 25.51 -23.39 9.27
C TRP A 169 26.07 -24.79 8.98
N GLY A 170 26.05 -25.22 7.73
CA GLY A 170 26.66 -26.50 7.30
C GLY A 170 28.16 -26.55 7.52
N LEU A 171 28.86 -25.43 7.39
CA LEU A 171 30.30 -25.35 7.62
C LEU A 171 30.70 -25.29 9.09
N LEU A 172 29.83 -24.77 9.99
CA LEU A 172 30.10 -24.69 11.43
C LEU A 172 29.84 -26.00 12.18
N TRP A 173 29.04 -26.91 11.62
CA TRP A 173 28.70 -28.19 12.24
C TRP A 173 29.35 -29.43 11.57
N GLY A 174 30.10 -29.23 10.43
CA GLY A 174 30.77 -30.26 9.66
C GLY A 174 32.23 -30.50 10.03
N GLY A 175 32.75 -29.92 11.12
CA GLY A 175 34.14 -30.03 11.52
C GLY A 175 34.40 -31.09 12.59
N GLY A 176 34.34 -32.34 12.25
CA GLY A 176 34.70 -33.41 13.16
C GLY A 176 34.78 -34.77 12.49
N GLY A 177 35.83 -35.03 11.73
CA GLY A 177 36.08 -36.37 11.19
C GLY A 177 37.37 -36.33 10.38
N GLY A 178 38.45 -36.76 11.07
CA GLY A 178 39.80 -36.81 10.53
C GLY A 178 39.99 -37.76 9.37
N GLY A 179 41.10 -37.61 8.69
CA GLY A 179 41.57 -38.56 7.71
C GLY A 179 42.63 -37.96 6.79
N ASP A 180 43.84 -38.21 7.15
CA ASP A 180 45.09 -38.25 6.43
C ASP A 180 45.08 -38.18 4.92
N GLY A 181 46.10 -37.50 4.39
CA GLY A 181 46.66 -37.95 3.15
C GLY A 181 47.08 -36.87 2.14
N GLY A 182 48.31 -36.40 2.29
CA GLY A 182 49.25 -36.42 1.19
C GLY A 182 49.19 -35.39 0.05
N GLY A 183 50.19 -34.53 0.03
CA GLY A 183 50.96 -34.41 -1.21
C GLY A 183 50.73 -33.25 -2.12
N GLY A 184 51.70 -32.35 -2.11
CA GLY A 184 52.31 -31.94 -3.39
C GLY A 184 51.88 -30.60 -4.02
N GLY A 185 52.73 -29.63 -3.82
CA GLY A 185 53.48 -29.06 -4.92
C GLY A 185 52.92 -27.83 -5.64
N GLY A 186 53.68 -26.75 -5.49
CA GLY A 186 54.06 -25.96 -6.66
C GLY A 186 53.23 -24.76 -7.00
N GLY A 187 53.73 -23.58 -6.63
CA GLY A 187 54.53 -22.82 -7.55
C GLY A 187 53.81 -21.61 -8.16
N GLY A 188 54.34 -20.45 -7.85
CA GLY A 188 54.59 -19.42 -8.84
C GLY A 188 53.50 -18.38 -9.05
N GLY A 189 53.74 -17.19 -8.58
CA GLY A 189 54.40 -16.18 -9.32
C GLY A 189 53.46 -15.11 -9.81
N GLY A 190 53.63 -13.91 -9.32
CA GLY A 190 54.03 -12.80 -10.14
C GLY A 190 52.93 -11.80 -10.48
N GLY A 191 53.08 -10.61 -9.93
CA GLY A 191 53.36 -9.41 -10.64
C GLY A 191 52.15 -8.61 -11.05
N GLY A 192 52.00 -7.44 -10.46
CA GLY A 192 52.54 -6.23 -10.97
C GLY A 192 51.48 -5.29 -11.51
N GLY A 193 51.37 -4.15 -10.92
CA GLY A 193 51.53 -2.86 -11.55
C GLY A 193 50.21 -2.22 -12.00
N GLY A 194 49.89 -1.12 -11.43
CA GLY A 194 50.31 0.19 -11.74
C GLY A 194 49.24 1.04 -12.33
N GLY A 195 49.00 2.15 -11.74
CA GLY A 195 49.04 3.47 -12.31
C GLY A 195 47.70 3.97 -12.83
N GLY A 196 47.23 5.02 -12.27
CA GLY A 196 47.52 6.38 -12.45
C GLY A 196 46.42 7.14 -13.09
N GLY A 197 46.01 8.18 -12.48
CA GLY A 197 46.02 9.53 -12.95
C GLY A 197 44.72 10.02 -13.55
N GLY A 198 44.16 10.99 -12.94
CA GLY A 198 44.26 12.42 -13.17
C GLY A 198 43.04 12.90 -13.88
N GLY A 199 42.38 13.83 -13.30
CA GLY A 199 42.50 15.23 -13.48
C GLY A 199 41.29 15.86 -14.10
N GLY A 200 40.74 16.80 -13.47
CA GLY A 200 40.56 18.17 -13.84
C GLY A 200 39.21 18.44 -14.50
N GLY A 201 38.43 19.29 -13.97
CA GLY A 201 38.50 20.68 -13.89
C GLY A 201 37.34 21.36 -14.57
N GLY A 202 36.75 22.28 -13.92
CA GLY A 202 36.31 23.59 -14.35
C GLY A 202 34.94 23.66 -14.99
N GLY A 203 34.03 24.44 -14.53
CA GLY A 203 34.02 25.80 -14.23
C GLY A 203 32.87 26.49 -14.93
N GLY A 204 32.18 27.35 -14.25
CA GLY A 204 31.58 28.60 -14.71
C GLY A 204 30.19 28.48 -15.31
N GLY A 205 29.20 29.14 -14.87
CA GLY A 205 29.02 30.48 -14.51
C GLY A 205 27.83 31.08 -15.21
N GLY A 206 27.04 31.85 -14.51
CA GLY A 206 26.28 33.00 -14.97
C GLY A 206 24.91 32.65 -15.58
N GLY A 207 23.85 33.19 -15.16
CA GLY A 207 23.43 34.47 -14.77
C GLY A 207 22.16 34.86 -15.47
N GLY A 208 21.20 35.32 -14.75
CA GLY A 208 20.42 36.48 -15.07
C GLY A 208 19.17 36.32 -15.94
N GLY A 209 18.09 36.70 -15.38
CA GLY A 209 16.91 37.12 -16.10
C GLY A 209 15.64 36.86 -15.28
#